data_efe631a9dd25c4020b4c613779955e91
#
_entry.id   efe631a9dd25c4020b4c613779955e91
#
_cell.length_a   1.000
_cell.length_b   1.000
_cell.length_c   1.000
_cell.angle_alpha   90.00
_cell.angle_beta   90.00
_cell.angle_gamma   90.00
#
_symmetry.space_group_name_H-M   'P 1'
#
loop_
_entity.id
_entity.type
_entity.pdbx_description
1 polymer ?
#
loop_
_entity_poly.entity_id
_entity_poly.type
_entity_poly.pdbx_seq_one_letter_code
_entity_poly.pdbx_strand_id
1 'polypeptide(L)'
;MVEEVEMSFDDALEYIKTQVEVGDILEISYNRIFAPGEVLGFTEEDDITGEGFRVGLQLNGEILNQCVEVDFKEIADDLIELRHITDDKELIIEIL
;
A
#
# COMPACT_ATOMS: atom_id res chain seq x y z
N MET A 1 -3.05 -14.29 -12.72
CA MET A 1 -4.31 -14.60 -12.00
C MET A 1 -4.69 -13.40 -11.15
N VAL A 2 -5.95 -13.00 -11.20
CA VAL A 2 -6.47 -11.89 -10.39
C VAL A 2 -7.37 -12.45 -9.30
N GLU A 3 -7.14 -12.04 -8.06
CA GLU A 3 -7.96 -12.42 -6.92
C GLU A 3 -8.49 -11.17 -6.25
N GLU A 4 -9.68 -11.25 -5.70
CA GLU A 4 -10.29 -10.18 -4.91
C GLU A 4 -10.65 -10.68 -3.53
N VAL A 5 -10.28 -9.92 -2.50
CA VAL A 5 -10.59 -10.24 -1.12
C VAL A 5 -11.05 -8.99 -0.39
N GLU A 6 -11.75 -9.16 0.70
CA GLU A 6 -12.13 -8.08 1.59
C GLU A 6 -11.40 -8.27 2.92
N MET A 7 -10.90 -7.18 3.46
CA MET A 7 -10.16 -7.21 4.73
C MET A 7 -10.49 -5.97 5.55
N SER A 8 -10.37 -6.08 6.87
CA SER A 8 -10.33 -4.91 7.72
C SER A 8 -9.04 -4.15 7.47
N PHE A 9 -9.00 -2.89 7.89
CA PHE A 9 -7.77 -2.09 7.78
C PHE A 9 -6.60 -2.79 8.48
N ASP A 10 -6.81 -3.31 9.67
CA ASP A 10 -5.74 -3.97 10.43
C ASP A 10 -5.19 -5.20 9.72
N ASP A 11 -6.06 -6.01 9.13
CA ASP A 11 -5.65 -7.18 8.38
C ASP A 11 -4.90 -6.80 7.10
N ALA A 12 -5.37 -5.75 6.43
CA ALA A 12 -4.69 -5.25 5.23
C ALA A 12 -3.30 -4.72 5.57
N LEU A 13 -3.15 -4.02 6.68
CA LEU A 13 -1.88 -3.53 7.16
C LEU A 13 -0.91 -4.67 7.43
N GLU A 14 -1.39 -5.70 8.10
CA GLU A 14 -0.58 -6.90 8.37
C GLU A 14 -0.18 -7.60 7.07
N TYR A 15 -1.08 -7.66 6.09
CA TYR A 15 -0.77 -8.20 4.78
C TYR A 15 0.41 -7.45 4.13
N ILE A 16 0.38 -6.14 4.17
CA ILE A 16 1.46 -5.33 3.59
C ILE A 16 2.78 -5.62 4.29
N LYS A 17 2.76 -5.68 5.61
CA LYS A 17 3.98 -5.93 6.40
C LYS A 17 4.60 -7.29 6.13
N THR A 18 3.79 -8.28 5.80
CA THR A 18 4.25 -9.67 5.69
C THR A 18 4.38 -10.17 4.26
N GLN A 19 3.63 -9.61 3.31
CA GLN A 19 3.54 -10.17 1.96
C GLN A 19 4.07 -9.25 0.86
N VAL A 20 4.14 -7.96 1.11
CA VAL A 20 4.61 -7.01 0.10
C VAL A 20 6.11 -6.79 0.27
N GLU A 21 6.85 -6.91 -0.83
CA GLU A 21 8.30 -6.77 -0.84
C GLU A 21 8.72 -5.57 -1.68
N VAL A 22 9.91 -5.07 -1.39
CA VAL A 22 10.54 -4.01 -2.20
C VAL A 22 10.65 -4.50 -3.64
N GLY A 23 10.24 -3.68 -4.57
CA GLY A 23 10.21 -4.04 -6.00
C GLY A 23 8.85 -4.48 -6.50
N ASP A 24 7.94 -4.86 -5.60
CA ASP A 24 6.57 -5.20 -5.99
C ASP A 24 5.82 -3.94 -6.41
N ILE A 25 4.76 -4.10 -7.18
CA ILE A 25 3.87 -3.00 -7.51
C ILE A 25 2.74 -2.97 -6.49
N LEU A 26 2.50 -1.79 -5.94
CA LEU A 26 1.40 -1.58 -5.01
C LEU A 26 0.61 -0.36 -5.46
N GLU A 27 -0.70 -0.53 -5.60
CA GLU A 27 -1.61 0.55 -5.93
C GLU A 27 -2.50 0.81 -4.73
N ILE A 28 -2.51 2.05 -4.27
CA ILE A 28 -3.23 2.45 -3.07
C ILE A 28 -4.30 3.46 -3.46
N SER A 29 -5.56 3.14 -3.15
CA SER A 29 -6.68 4.05 -3.37
C SER A 29 -7.24 4.50 -2.04
N TYR A 30 -7.20 5.80 -1.78
CA TYR A 30 -7.72 6.37 -0.56
C TYR A 30 -8.33 7.75 -0.84
N ASN A 31 -9.48 8.00 -0.23
CA ASN A 31 -10.23 9.24 -0.45
C ASN A 31 -10.46 9.45 -1.96
N ARG A 32 -9.86 10.47 -2.54
CA ARG A 32 -9.93 10.74 -3.98
C ARG A 32 -8.57 10.61 -4.65
N ILE A 33 -7.65 9.93 -3.99
CA ILE A 33 -6.29 9.80 -4.44
C ILE A 33 -6.02 8.36 -4.84
N PHE A 34 -5.33 8.20 -5.96
CA PHE A 34 -4.85 6.92 -6.44
C PHE A 34 -3.34 7.01 -6.58
N ALA A 35 -2.62 6.14 -5.88
CA ALA A 35 -1.17 6.13 -5.88
C ALA A 35 -0.64 4.77 -6.33
N PRO A 36 -0.40 4.59 -7.65
CA PRO A 36 0.18 3.36 -8.16
C PRO A 36 1.69 3.48 -8.25
N GLY A 37 2.42 2.47 -7.81
CA GLY A 37 3.87 2.56 -7.92
C GLY A 37 4.62 1.31 -7.50
N GLU A 38 5.93 1.36 -7.70
CA GLU A 38 6.85 0.33 -7.25
C GLU A 38 7.23 0.60 -5.80
N VAL A 39 7.20 -0.43 -4.97
CA VAL A 39 7.56 -0.30 -3.56
C VAL A 39 9.07 -0.09 -3.45
N LEU A 40 9.46 1.03 -2.86
CA LEU A 40 10.87 1.37 -2.63
C LEU A 40 11.36 0.93 -1.26
N GLY A 41 10.48 0.91 -0.29
CA GLY A 41 10.84 0.53 1.06
C GLY A 41 9.72 0.81 2.04
N PHE A 42 9.99 0.46 3.29
CA PHE A 42 9.04 0.62 4.38
C PHE A 42 9.71 1.34 5.53
N THR A 43 8.94 2.18 6.21
CA THR A 43 9.34 2.77 7.49
C THR A 43 8.46 2.15 8.55
N GLU A 44 9.06 1.47 9.50
CA GLU A 44 8.31 0.78 10.54
C GLU A 44 7.69 1.76 11.52
N GLU A 45 6.59 1.32 12.13
CA GLU A 45 5.92 2.11 13.15
C GLU A 45 6.77 2.24 14.40
N ASP A 46 6.52 3.30 15.16
CA ASP A 46 7.18 3.52 16.43
C ASP A 46 6.71 2.48 17.46
N ASP A 47 7.64 1.82 18.15
CA ASP A 47 7.33 0.78 19.12
C ASP A 47 6.52 1.30 20.32
N ILE A 48 6.63 2.58 20.61
CA ILE A 48 5.96 3.19 21.76
C ILE A 48 4.56 3.64 21.41
N THR A 49 4.39 4.29 20.25
CA THR A 49 3.10 4.87 19.85
C THR A 49 2.30 4.01 18.90
N GLY A 50 2.96 3.07 18.23
CA GLY A 50 2.33 2.25 17.17
C GLY A 50 2.02 3.05 15.92
N GLU A 51 2.59 4.23 15.76
CA GLU A 51 2.34 5.13 14.65
C GLU A 51 3.52 5.18 13.69
N GLY A 52 3.26 5.62 12.47
CA GLY A 52 4.30 5.95 11.53
C GLY A 52 4.66 4.86 10.54
N PHE A 53 3.87 3.80 10.41
CA PHE A 53 4.13 2.82 9.36
C PHE A 53 3.88 3.47 8.01
N ARG A 54 4.93 3.51 7.18
CA ARG A 54 4.88 4.16 5.86
C ARG A 54 5.42 3.24 4.78
N VAL A 55 4.84 3.38 3.59
CA VAL A 55 5.34 2.71 2.40
C VAL A 55 5.84 3.77 1.43
N GLY A 56 7.07 3.65 1.00
CA GLY A 56 7.64 4.52 -0.03
C GLY A 56 7.34 3.93 -1.40
N LEU A 57 6.78 4.74 -2.29
CA LEU A 57 6.43 4.33 -3.65
C LEU A 57 7.10 5.23 -4.68
N GLN A 58 7.65 4.61 -5.72
CA GLN A 58 8.03 5.31 -6.94
C GLN A 58 6.82 5.31 -7.84
N LEU A 59 6.17 6.46 -7.96
CA LEU A 59 4.93 6.54 -8.73
C LEU A 59 5.14 6.27 -10.21
N ASN A 60 4.23 5.50 -10.78
CA ASN A 60 4.16 5.24 -12.21
C ASN A 60 3.35 6.35 -12.86
N GLY A 61 3.93 7.04 -13.82
CA GLY A 61 3.24 8.13 -14.51
C GLY A 61 4.14 8.81 -15.53
N GLU A 62 3.55 9.76 -16.24
CA GLU A 62 4.26 10.53 -17.27
C GLU A 62 5.24 11.54 -16.69
N ILE A 63 5.05 11.92 -15.44
CA ILE A 63 5.93 12.84 -14.75
C ILE A 63 6.99 12.03 -14.03
N LEU A 64 8.22 12.22 -14.44
CA LEU A 64 9.34 11.41 -14.00
C LEU A 64 9.66 11.55 -12.51
N ASN A 65 9.99 10.41 -11.91
CA ASN A 65 10.70 10.34 -10.64
C ASN A 65 10.01 10.93 -9.42
N GLN A 66 8.69 10.85 -9.38
CA GLN A 66 7.98 11.21 -8.16
C GLN A 66 7.98 10.03 -7.20
N CYS A 67 8.50 10.28 -6.01
CA CYS A 67 8.43 9.33 -4.91
C CYS A 67 7.52 9.90 -3.85
N VAL A 68 6.66 9.05 -3.29
CA VAL A 68 5.80 9.45 -2.18
C VAL A 68 5.92 8.46 -1.05
N GLU A 69 5.70 8.92 0.16
CA GLU A 69 5.52 8.04 1.31
C GLU A 69 4.05 8.08 1.71
N VAL A 70 3.45 6.90 1.84
CA VAL A 70 2.07 6.79 2.29
C VAL A 70 2.09 6.33 3.73
N ASP A 71 1.59 7.20 4.63
CA ASP A 71 1.46 6.89 6.04
C ASP A 71 0.09 6.25 6.28
N PHE A 72 0.08 4.97 6.60
CA PHE A 72 -1.17 4.22 6.73
C PHE A 72 -2.01 4.68 7.92
N LYS A 73 -1.41 5.27 8.93
CA LYS A 73 -2.19 5.83 10.02
C LYS A 73 -2.99 7.05 9.58
N GLU A 74 -2.39 7.90 8.76
CA GLU A 74 -3.08 9.10 8.27
C GLU A 74 -4.24 8.77 7.35
N ILE A 75 -4.14 7.69 6.59
CA ILE A 75 -5.18 7.31 5.63
C ILE A 75 -6.10 6.20 6.14
N ALA A 76 -5.99 5.83 7.42
CA ALA A 76 -6.74 4.69 7.96
C ALA A 76 -8.25 4.78 7.74
N ASP A 77 -8.82 5.98 7.89
CA ASP A 77 -10.26 6.18 7.70
C ASP A 77 -10.65 6.39 6.24
N ASP A 78 -9.68 6.65 5.37
CA ASP A 78 -9.91 6.97 3.97
C ASP A 78 -9.52 5.84 3.02
N LEU A 79 -8.84 4.82 3.50
CA LEU A 79 -8.36 3.73 2.66
C LEU A 79 -9.53 2.91 2.12
N ILE A 80 -9.57 2.78 0.80
CA ILE A 80 -10.66 2.12 0.09
C ILE A 80 -10.21 0.77 -0.46
N GLU A 81 -9.08 0.75 -1.16
CA GLU A 81 -8.62 -0.43 -1.88
C GLU A 81 -7.11 -0.45 -1.96
N LEU A 82 -6.55 -1.64 -1.91
CA LEU A 82 -5.14 -1.90 -2.19
C LEU A 82 -5.06 -2.92 -3.31
N ARG A 83 -4.09 -2.76 -4.19
CA ARG A 83 -3.82 -3.73 -5.23
C ARG A 83 -2.34 -4.08 -5.22
N HIS A 84 -2.03 -5.35 -4.99
CA HIS A 84 -0.67 -5.85 -4.93
C HIS A 84 -0.41 -6.70 -6.17
N ILE A 85 0.54 -6.28 -6.97
CA ILE A 85 0.83 -6.92 -8.26
C ILE A 85 2.25 -7.47 -8.22
N THR A 86 2.36 -8.76 -8.50
CA THR A 86 3.64 -9.45 -8.67
C THR A 86 3.66 -10.09 -10.06
N ASP A 87 4.77 -10.73 -10.40
CA ASP A 87 4.91 -11.40 -11.70
C ASP A 87 3.86 -12.48 -11.92
N ASP A 88 3.40 -13.11 -10.84
CA ASP A 88 2.52 -14.27 -10.92
C ASP A 88 1.05 -13.95 -10.68
N LYS A 89 0.74 -12.86 -9.97
CA LYS A 89 -0.65 -12.58 -9.59
C LYS A 89 -0.90 -11.12 -9.28
N GLU A 90 -2.17 -10.77 -9.29
CA GLU A 90 -2.66 -9.48 -8.84
C GLU A 90 -3.72 -9.75 -7.76
N LEU A 91 -3.51 -9.19 -6.59
CA LEU A 91 -4.45 -9.32 -5.48
C LEU A 91 -5.09 -7.96 -5.22
N ILE A 92 -6.40 -7.92 -5.29
CA ILE A 92 -7.18 -6.71 -5.02
C ILE A 92 -7.79 -6.87 -3.63
N ILE A 93 -7.49 -5.94 -2.74
CA ILE A 93 -7.95 -5.96 -1.36
C ILE A 93 -8.91 -4.78 -1.17
N GLU A 94 -10.17 -5.09 -0.92
CA GLU A 94 -11.16 -4.06 -0.58
C GLU A 94 -11.19 -3.90 0.94
N ILE A 95 -11.13 -2.66 1.40
CA ILE A 95 -11.13 -2.37 2.83
C ILE A 95 -12.56 -2.24 3.33
N LEU A 96 -12.86 -2.99 4.36
CA LEU A 96 -14.18 -3.01 4.98
C LEU A 96 -14.42 -1.79 5.90
#